data_40cd33d17c229d84b63bee8314e413e5
#
_entry.id   40cd33d17c229d84b63bee8314e413e5
#
_cell.length_a   1.000
_cell.length_b   1.000
_cell.length_c   1.000
_cell.angle_alpha   90.00
_cell.angle_beta   90.00
_cell.angle_gamma   90.00
#
_symmetry.space_group_name_H-M   'P 1'
#
loop_
_entity.id
_entity.type
_entity.pdbx_description
1 polymer ?
#
loop_
_entity_poly.entity_id
_entity_poly.type
_entity_poly.pdbx_seq_one_letter_code
_entity_poly.pdbx_strand_id
1 'polypeptide(L)'
;MKARPKLVFLGICAGAHEHFLDWCRTGVLPNLQRLVAKGLVGRTRNVPAVFVQCTWPSFYTGTGPARQGVHCWEQLKAGTYETYRAYTPDLVRTTPFWDYLSAAGKRVAILDIPQSRPSPHINGVQLVEWGAHDANHGFATSPASLAEEVLARFGQHPQNGLCDADRTPAQLAEFRDRLLRGIDGKLAVTRHFLAREDWDFFAQVFTEAHCIGHQAWHLHDRTHPRYNEADRALVGDPVRDVAVGIDRAIGEILADVDESTIVVVMAGHGMTAKYVPQFMLTDILLKLGVAKRASSAPPEPLPPSLRRTLDPILTWGWRHTPRAAHHLLEPLRHRARAMVETPTKIPLDPAAGKCFVVNNNSTHGGIRVNLVGREPEGKVLPGAEYEAFVEELSRDLLDLVNVDTGRRIVNRVIRRTDLYRGDATEHFPDLFVEWVGAEPVRAIRSARIGRIDREYSYCRTGEHVQAGVFIASGPGIPHGRLDREVSVLDFAPTFCEALGVDCDQFDGIAIPEIVEAMRGRLGPGVGGERTAPQRLPAQSTGH
;
A
#
# COMPACT_ATOMS: atom_id res chain seq x y z
N MET A 1 4.30 -5.68 35.40
CA MET A 1 5.25 -4.57 35.11
C MET A 1 4.97 -4.09 33.70
N LYS A 2 5.11 -2.80 33.43
CA LYS A 2 4.99 -2.27 32.06
C LYS A 2 6.18 -2.72 31.22
N ALA A 3 5.94 -3.04 29.94
CA ALA A 3 7.01 -3.32 28.99
C ALA A 3 7.83 -2.05 28.71
N ARG A 4 9.13 -2.20 28.48
CA ARG A 4 10.08 -1.08 28.31
C ARG A 4 10.80 -1.12 26.96
N PRO A 5 10.10 -1.23 25.82
CA PRO A 5 10.75 -1.09 24.53
C PRO A 5 11.38 0.31 24.43
N LYS A 6 12.51 0.43 23.74
CA LYS A 6 13.13 1.75 23.54
C LYS A 6 12.32 2.58 22.54
N LEU A 7 11.87 1.95 21.47
CA LEU A 7 11.04 2.55 20.43
C LEU A 7 9.91 1.61 20.04
N VAL A 8 8.68 2.15 19.98
CA VAL A 8 7.49 1.47 19.48
C VAL A 8 6.98 2.16 18.21
N PHE A 9 6.77 1.40 17.16
CA PHE A 9 6.15 1.84 15.93
C PHE A 9 4.77 1.20 15.78
N LEU A 10 3.74 2.01 15.58
CA LEU A 10 2.37 1.57 15.32
C LEU A 10 1.92 2.10 13.95
N GLY A 11 1.84 1.21 12.97
CA GLY A 11 1.41 1.55 11.62
C GLY A 11 -0.10 1.42 11.45
N ILE A 12 -0.70 2.35 10.71
CA ILE A 12 -2.09 2.27 10.26
C ILE A 12 -2.07 2.28 8.72
N CYS A 13 -2.46 1.18 8.11
CA CYS A 13 -2.50 1.12 6.65
C CYS A 13 -3.69 1.93 6.12
N ALA A 14 -3.42 2.93 5.28
CA ALA A 14 -4.41 3.80 4.66
C ALA A 14 -5.27 4.62 5.67
N GLY A 15 -4.63 5.24 6.65
CA GLY A 15 -5.29 6.19 7.55
C GLY A 15 -5.55 7.53 6.84
N ALA A 16 -6.80 7.95 6.74
CA ALA A 16 -7.18 9.21 6.08
C ALA A 16 -6.65 10.42 6.87
N HIS A 17 -5.62 11.10 6.37
CA HIS A 17 -4.89 12.17 7.07
C HIS A 17 -5.81 13.25 7.67
N GLU A 18 -6.65 13.87 6.85
CA GLU A 18 -7.50 14.97 7.31
C GLU A 18 -8.58 14.48 8.27
N HIS A 19 -9.25 13.38 7.97
CA HIS A 19 -10.25 12.77 8.85
C HIS A 19 -9.65 12.30 10.18
N PHE A 20 -8.45 11.73 10.19
CA PHE A 20 -7.80 11.31 11.43
C PHE A 20 -7.51 12.48 12.37
N LEU A 21 -6.94 13.58 11.85
CA LEU A 21 -6.67 14.76 12.65
C LEU A 21 -7.97 15.46 13.11
N ASP A 22 -9.01 15.49 12.28
CA ASP A 22 -10.32 16.01 12.65
C ASP A 22 -10.98 15.13 13.70
N TRP A 23 -10.89 13.82 13.59
CA TRP A 23 -11.41 12.91 14.60
C TRP A 23 -10.64 12.99 15.92
N CYS A 24 -9.34 13.24 15.89
CA CYS A 24 -8.60 13.59 17.09
C CYS A 24 -9.12 14.89 17.71
N ARG A 25 -9.25 15.96 16.91
CA ARG A 25 -9.72 17.27 17.37
C ARG A 25 -11.15 17.24 17.94
N THR A 26 -12.02 16.40 17.39
CA THR A 26 -13.42 16.27 17.81
C THR A 26 -13.64 15.22 18.92
N GLY A 27 -12.56 14.56 19.40
CA GLY A 27 -12.62 13.57 20.46
C GLY A 27 -13.13 12.18 20.04
N VAL A 28 -13.28 11.93 18.74
CA VAL A 28 -13.64 10.60 18.19
C VAL A 28 -12.51 9.58 18.41
N LEU A 29 -11.24 10.04 18.34
CA LEU A 29 -10.04 9.24 18.55
C LEU A 29 -9.25 9.76 19.76
N PRO A 30 -9.74 9.49 21.01
CA PRO A 30 -9.18 10.11 22.21
C PRO A 30 -7.76 9.66 22.56
N ASN A 31 -7.33 8.47 22.15
CA ASN A 31 -5.99 7.97 22.43
C ASN A 31 -4.96 8.63 21.51
N LEU A 32 -5.25 8.71 20.21
CA LEU A 32 -4.44 9.46 19.25
C LEU A 32 -4.46 10.96 19.57
N GLN A 33 -5.59 11.52 20.01
CA GLN A 33 -5.66 12.91 20.48
C GLN A 33 -4.64 13.18 21.57
N ARG A 34 -4.49 12.27 22.54
CA ARG A 34 -3.48 12.42 23.61
C ARG A 34 -2.06 12.43 23.09
N LEU A 35 -1.76 11.59 22.07
CA LEU A 35 -0.45 11.60 21.42
C LEU A 35 -0.22 12.90 20.64
N VAL A 36 -1.22 13.36 19.89
CA VAL A 36 -1.17 14.65 19.16
C VAL A 36 -0.92 15.82 20.12
N ALA A 37 -1.60 15.83 21.28
CA ALA A 37 -1.48 16.92 22.25
C ALA A 37 -0.11 16.97 22.96
N LYS A 38 0.60 15.85 23.03
CA LYS A 38 1.89 15.74 23.77
C LYS A 38 3.09 15.52 22.86
N GLY A 39 2.91 15.37 21.58
CA GLY A 39 3.95 14.96 20.65
C GLY A 39 4.12 15.88 19.45
N LEU A 40 4.95 15.42 18.54
CA LEU A 40 5.22 16.01 17.24
C LEU A 40 4.30 15.39 16.19
N VAL A 41 3.59 16.21 15.44
CA VAL A 41 2.71 15.78 14.33
C VAL A 41 3.30 16.26 13.01
N GLY A 42 3.45 15.38 12.06
CA GLY A 42 3.92 15.73 10.72
C GLY A 42 3.10 15.09 9.61
N ARG A 43 3.18 15.66 8.42
CA ARG A 43 2.65 15.04 7.20
C ARG A 43 3.67 14.05 6.65
N THR A 44 3.20 12.88 6.21
CA THR A 44 4.03 11.95 5.45
C THR A 44 3.82 12.16 3.96
N ARG A 45 4.92 12.14 3.21
CA ARG A 45 4.93 12.14 1.75
C ARG A 45 5.39 10.77 1.26
N ASN A 46 4.60 10.19 0.40
CA ASN A 46 4.90 8.90 -0.20
C ASN A 46 5.72 9.03 -1.49
N VAL A 47 6.22 7.90 -1.99
CA VAL A 47 6.89 7.84 -3.29
C VAL A 47 5.92 8.23 -4.41
N PRO A 48 6.31 9.10 -5.34
CA PRO A 48 5.40 9.62 -6.35
C PRO A 48 4.91 8.53 -7.32
N ALA A 49 3.73 8.69 -7.86
CA ALA A 49 3.10 7.90 -8.92
C ALA A 49 2.89 6.39 -8.65
N VAL A 50 3.71 5.74 -7.81
CA VAL A 50 3.67 4.29 -7.57
C VAL A 50 3.41 3.92 -6.10
N PHE A 51 2.99 4.87 -5.28
CA PHE A 51 2.97 4.75 -3.82
C PHE A 51 2.11 3.60 -3.28
N VAL A 52 0.99 3.26 -3.88
CA VAL A 52 0.05 2.25 -3.34
C VAL A 52 0.74 0.91 -3.06
N GLN A 53 1.62 0.46 -3.96
CA GLN A 53 2.37 -0.79 -3.80
C GLN A 53 3.74 -0.59 -3.16
N CYS A 54 4.25 0.64 -3.13
CA CYS A 54 5.62 0.92 -2.70
C CYS A 54 5.71 1.52 -1.31
N THR A 55 4.60 1.90 -0.66
CA THR A 55 4.62 2.53 0.66
C THR A 55 5.39 1.68 1.67
N TRP A 56 4.99 0.44 1.87
CA TRP A 56 5.60 -0.42 2.87
C TRP A 56 7.02 -0.87 2.49
N PRO A 57 7.29 -1.34 1.26
CA PRO A 57 8.66 -1.59 0.83
C PRO A 57 9.58 -0.37 1.00
N SER A 58 9.13 0.82 0.63
CA SER A 58 9.90 2.05 0.81
C SER A 58 10.10 2.41 2.28
N PHE A 59 9.08 2.23 3.12
CA PHE A 59 9.17 2.43 4.56
C PHE A 59 10.22 1.54 5.22
N TYR A 60 10.17 0.22 4.96
CA TYR A 60 11.05 -0.68 5.68
C TYR A 60 12.45 -0.80 5.08
N THR A 61 12.64 -0.47 3.81
CA THR A 61 13.97 -0.48 3.19
C THR A 61 14.64 0.89 3.20
N GLY A 62 13.90 1.98 3.44
CA GLY A 62 14.40 3.35 3.31
C GLY A 62 14.88 3.70 1.90
N THR A 63 14.48 2.91 0.88
CA THR A 63 14.93 3.07 -0.52
C THR A 63 13.76 3.29 -1.47
N GLY A 64 14.01 4.05 -2.54
CA GLY A 64 13.00 4.36 -3.54
C GLY A 64 12.72 3.21 -4.52
N PRO A 65 11.59 3.27 -5.25
CA PRO A 65 11.17 2.24 -6.20
C PRO A 65 12.19 1.91 -7.27
N ALA A 66 12.95 2.90 -7.74
CA ALA A 66 14.00 2.70 -8.75
C ALA A 66 15.18 1.83 -8.26
N ARG A 67 15.37 1.75 -6.94
CA ARG A 67 16.44 0.95 -6.33
C ARG A 67 15.93 -0.40 -5.84
N GLN A 68 14.74 -0.42 -5.25
CA GLN A 68 14.15 -1.66 -4.75
C GLN A 68 13.50 -2.54 -5.85
N GLY A 69 13.16 -1.97 -7.01
CA GLY A 69 12.63 -2.70 -8.15
C GLY A 69 11.12 -2.96 -8.14
N VAL A 70 10.37 -2.35 -7.21
CA VAL A 70 8.91 -2.53 -7.10
C VAL A 70 8.17 -1.29 -7.54
N HIS A 71 7.15 -1.44 -8.41
CA HIS A 71 6.21 -0.37 -8.73
C HIS A 71 4.75 -0.84 -8.64
N CYS A 72 4.48 -2.11 -8.90
CA CYS A 72 3.13 -2.68 -8.86
C CYS A 72 3.18 -4.19 -8.56
N TRP A 73 2.07 -4.74 -8.03
CA TRP A 73 1.92 -6.17 -7.77
C TRP A 73 1.85 -7.02 -9.05
N GLU A 74 1.48 -6.41 -10.16
CA GLU A 74 1.55 -6.99 -11.50
C GLU A 74 2.49 -6.13 -12.33
N GLN A 75 3.57 -6.73 -12.79
CA GLN A 75 4.62 -6.04 -13.53
C GLN A 75 4.80 -6.61 -14.92
N LEU A 76 5.25 -5.76 -15.86
CA LEU A 76 5.62 -6.17 -17.20
C LEU A 76 6.97 -6.91 -17.13
N LYS A 77 7.07 -8.05 -17.77
CA LYS A 77 8.34 -8.74 -17.97
C LYS A 77 9.14 -7.98 -19.03
N ALA A 78 10.32 -7.50 -18.67
CA ALA A 78 11.15 -6.69 -19.55
C ALA A 78 11.40 -7.39 -20.91
N GLY A 79 11.31 -6.64 -22.01
CA GLY A 79 11.47 -7.16 -23.37
C GLY A 79 10.32 -8.02 -23.89
N THR A 80 9.17 -8.03 -23.21
CA THR A 80 7.97 -8.78 -23.62
C THR A 80 6.70 -7.96 -23.45
N TYR A 81 5.55 -8.50 -23.87
CA TYR A 81 4.23 -7.97 -23.55
C TYR A 81 3.55 -8.75 -22.43
N GLU A 82 4.25 -9.69 -21.82
CA GLU A 82 3.72 -10.51 -20.74
C GLU A 82 3.78 -9.74 -19.42
N THR A 83 2.70 -9.84 -18.65
CA THR A 83 2.67 -9.40 -17.25
C THR A 83 2.75 -10.62 -16.34
N TYR A 84 3.40 -10.47 -15.22
CA TYR A 84 3.46 -11.49 -14.19
C TYR A 84 3.05 -10.89 -12.84
N ARG A 85 2.35 -11.70 -12.05
CA ARG A 85 2.13 -11.40 -10.64
C ARG A 85 3.40 -11.77 -9.89
N ALA A 86 4.09 -10.76 -9.45
CA ALA A 86 5.19 -10.96 -8.55
C ALA A 86 4.70 -10.70 -7.13
N TYR A 87 5.15 -11.51 -6.22
CA TYR A 87 4.96 -11.22 -4.81
C TYR A 87 5.90 -10.07 -4.45
N THR A 88 5.33 -8.95 -3.98
CA THR A 88 6.09 -7.73 -3.71
C THR A 88 7.38 -7.99 -2.90
N PRO A 89 7.36 -8.83 -1.84
CA PRO A 89 8.58 -9.11 -1.09
C PRO A 89 9.69 -9.79 -1.88
N ASP A 90 9.35 -10.59 -2.89
CA ASP A 90 10.35 -11.27 -3.73
C ASP A 90 11.00 -10.30 -4.73
N LEU A 91 10.33 -9.20 -5.05
CA LEU A 91 10.85 -8.15 -5.93
C LEU A 91 11.76 -7.16 -5.20
N VAL A 92 11.61 -7.01 -3.89
CA VAL A 92 12.38 -6.04 -3.11
C VAL A 92 13.83 -6.46 -3.05
N ARG A 93 14.70 -5.70 -3.72
CA ARG A 93 16.14 -5.99 -3.87
C ARG A 93 17.00 -5.45 -2.73
N THR A 94 16.40 -4.70 -1.82
CA THR A 94 17.11 -3.99 -0.74
C THR A 94 16.75 -4.56 0.62
N THR A 95 17.69 -4.46 1.55
CA THR A 95 17.59 -5.05 2.90
C THR A 95 16.67 -4.20 3.78
N PRO A 96 15.74 -4.79 4.53
CA PRO A 96 14.91 -4.07 5.49
C PRO A 96 15.72 -3.58 6.71
N PHE A 97 15.32 -2.45 7.29
CA PHE A 97 16.06 -1.82 8.40
C PHE A 97 16.20 -2.72 9.64
N TRP A 98 15.25 -3.58 9.89
CA TRP A 98 15.31 -4.52 11.04
C TRP A 98 16.42 -5.57 10.92
N ASP A 99 16.88 -5.87 9.71
CA ASP A 99 18.04 -6.75 9.52
C ASP A 99 19.33 -6.04 9.93
N TYR A 100 19.46 -4.72 9.65
CA TYR A 100 20.57 -3.92 10.13
C TYR A 100 20.55 -3.78 11.64
N LEU A 101 19.37 -3.54 12.25
CA LEU A 101 19.21 -3.52 13.71
C LEU A 101 19.61 -4.87 14.32
N SER A 102 19.15 -5.97 13.73
CA SER A 102 19.45 -7.34 14.18
C SER A 102 20.94 -7.65 14.10
N ALA A 103 21.61 -7.30 13.01
CA ALA A 103 23.05 -7.47 12.82
C ALA A 103 23.87 -6.67 13.84
N ALA A 104 23.35 -5.50 14.29
CA ALA A 104 23.92 -4.70 15.36
C ALA A 104 23.53 -5.19 16.78
N GLY A 105 22.98 -6.39 16.92
CA GLY A 105 22.61 -7.01 18.19
C GLY A 105 21.35 -6.44 18.85
N LYS A 106 20.56 -5.59 18.17
CA LYS A 106 19.32 -5.05 18.72
C LYS A 106 18.23 -6.13 18.74
N ARG A 107 17.44 -6.16 19.81
CA ARG A 107 16.26 -7.03 19.92
C ARG A 107 15.06 -6.39 19.22
N VAL A 108 14.49 -7.08 18.24
CA VAL A 108 13.42 -6.51 17.41
C VAL A 108 12.18 -7.42 17.36
N ALA A 109 11.01 -6.83 17.44
CA ALA A 109 9.73 -7.48 17.19
C ALA A 109 9.01 -6.78 16.04
N ILE A 110 8.74 -7.50 14.96
CA ILE A 110 8.15 -6.97 13.73
C ILE A 110 6.86 -7.73 13.44
N LEU A 111 5.70 -7.10 13.70
CA LEU A 111 4.40 -7.75 13.59
C LEU A 111 3.59 -7.17 12.43
N ASP A 112 3.25 -8.02 11.47
CA ASP A 112 2.33 -7.74 10.36
C ASP A 112 2.63 -6.47 9.53
N ILE A 113 3.92 -6.14 9.33
CA ILE A 113 4.28 -5.10 8.35
C ILE A 113 3.92 -5.63 6.96
N PRO A 114 3.00 -4.94 6.22
CA PRO A 114 2.53 -5.43 4.93
C PRO A 114 3.65 -5.56 3.91
N GLN A 115 3.48 -6.51 2.99
CA GLN A 115 4.43 -6.72 1.88
C GLN A 115 5.86 -7.01 2.35
N SER A 116 6.03 -7.52 3.58
CA SER A 116 7.30 -8.03 4.07
C SER A 116 7.37 -9.55 3.93
N ARG A 117 8.57 -10.11 4.08
CA ARG A 117 8.82 -11.56 4.16
C ARG A 117 9.55 -11.89 5.44
N PRO A 118 9.48 -13.16 5.92
CA PRO A 118 10.26 -13.57 7.07
C PRO A 118 11.77 -13.37 6.80
N SER A 119 12.42 -12.62 7.68
CA SER A 119 13.88 -12.45 7.62
C SER A 119 14.57 -13.61 8.33
N PRO A 120 15.54 -14.28 7.67
CA PRO A 120 16.37 -15.28 8.33
C PRO A 120 17.38 -14.68 9.33
N HIS A 121 17.54 -13.35 9.32
CA HIS A 121 18.54 -12.63 10.11
C HIS A 121 17.95 -11.94 11.34
N ILE A 122 16.65 -12.12 11.63
CA ILE A 122 15.97 -11.42 12.72
C ILE A 122 16.55 -11.79 14.09
N ASN A 123 16.97 -10.81 14.88
CA ASN A 123 17.34 -10.99 16.27
C ASN A 123 16.13 -10.70 17.17
N GLY A 124 15.19 -11.63 17.19
CA GLY A 124 13.93 -11.44 17.90
C GLY A 124 12.80 -12.21 17.26
N VAL A 125 11.69 -11.54 16.92
CA VAL A 125 10.50 -12.16 16.34
C VAL A 125 9.98 -11.37 15.16
N GLN A 126 9.49 -12.09 14.15
CA GLN A 126 8.72 -11.51 13.05
C GLN A 126 7.49 -12.34 12.74
N LEU A 127 6.34 -11.68 12.65
CA LEU A 127 5.10 -12.24 12.12
C LEU A 127 4.80 -11.57 10.78
N VAL A 128 4.51 -12.37 9.77
CA VAL A 128 4.23 -11.92 8.42
C VAL A 128 2.88 -12.46 7.99
N GLU A 129 2.00 -11.59 7.53
CA GLU A 129 0.69 -11.95 6.98
C GLU A 129 -0.22 -12.77 7.90
N TRP A 130 -0.13 -12.56 9.22
CA TRP A 130 -1.13 -13.12 10.14
C TRP A 130 -2.47 -12.42 9.97
N GLY A 131 -2.47 -11.08 9.87
CA GLY A 131 -3.66 -10.25 9.67
C GLY A 131 -3.49 -9.19 8.58
N ALA A 132 -2.60 -9.41 7.61
CA ALA A 132 -2.42 -8.49 6.49
C ALA A 132 -3.57 -8.63 5.48
N HIS A 133 -3.94 -7.49 4.88
CA HIS A 133 -4.79 -7.51 3.70
C HIS A 133 -4.01 -7.99 2.47
N ASP A 134 -4.69 -8.60 1.51
CA ASP A 134 -4.11 -9.06 0.25
C ASP A 134 -2.85 -9.91 0.45
N ALA A 135 -2.91 -10.86 1.41
CA ALA A 135 -1.83 -11.76 1.73
C ALA A 135 -1.32 -12.51 0.48
N ASN A 136 -0.01 -12.50 0.28
CA ASN A 136 0.64 -13.07 -0.89
C ASN A 136 1.30 -14.42 -0.58
N HIS A 137 1.98 -14.51 0.57
CA HIS A 137 2.71 -15.71 0.99
C HIS A 137 1.90 -16.61 1.93
N GLY A 138 0.91 -16.03 2.62
CA GLY A 138 0.24 -16.60 3.75
C GLY A 138 1.05 -16.45 5.04
N PHE A 139 0.41 -16.75 6.18
CA PHE A 139 1.02 -16.58 7.50
C PHE A 139 2.35 -17.32 7.62
N ALA A 140 3.37 -16.60 8.02
CA ALA A 140 4.70 -17.12 8.28
C ALA A 140 5.37 -16.33 9.41
N THR A 141 6.39 -16.92 10.04
CA THR A 141 7.11 -16.29 11.16
C THR A 141 8.62 -16.47 11.04
N SER A 142 9.37 -15.65 11.73
CA SER A 142 10.78 -15.86 12.02
C SER A 142 11.01 -15.65 13.53
N PRO A 143 11.51 -16.69 14.28
CA PRO A 143 11.74 -18.08 13.83
C PRO A 143 10.45 -18.79 13.37
N ALA A 144 10.59 -19.77 12.48
CA ALA A 144 9.45 -20.50 11.91
C ALA A 144 8.59 -21.23 12.97
N SER A 145 9.18 -21.63 14.10
CA SER A 145 8.48 -22.29 15.23
C SER A 145 7.41 -21.43 15.90
N LEU A 146 7.46 -20.10 15.76
CA LEU A 146 6.46 -19.20 16.34
C LEU A 146 5.09 -19.32 15.65
N ALA A 147 5.02 -19.82 14.42
CA ALA A 147 3.76 -19.96 13.71
C ALA A 147 2.78 -20.87 14.45
N GLU A 148 3.27 -22.00 14.99
CA GLU A 148 2.47 -22.92 15.78
C GLU A 148 2.01 -22.28 17.10
N GLU A 149 2.90 -21.59 17.82
CA GLU A 149 2.57 -20.88 19.06
C GLU A 149 1.45 -19.85 18.82
N VAL A 150 1.58 -19.02 17.77
CA VAL A 150 0.60 -17.98 17.44
C VAL A 150 -0.76 -18.60 17.07
N LEU A 151 -0.77 -19.63 16.22
CA LEU A 151 -2.02 -20.27 15.81
C LEU A 151 -2.68 -21.03 16.96
N ALA A 152 -1.91 -21.68 17.84
CA ALA A 152 -2.46 -22.39 18.99
C ALA A 152 -3.08 -21.41 20.01
N ARG A 153 -2.47 -20.24 20.19
CA ARG A 153 -2.89 -19.28 21.22
C ARG A 153 -3.96 -18.30 20.74
N PHE A 154 -3.85 -17.82 19.51
CA PHE A 154 -4.69 -16.74 18.96
C PHE A 154 -5.58 -17.19 17.79
N GLY A 155 -5.34 -18.38 17.25
CA GLY A 155 -6.03 -18.87 16.07
C GLY A 155 -5.61 -18.13 14.78
N GLN A 156 -6.42 -18.31 13.74
CA GLN A 156 -6.28 -17.54 12.50
C GLN A 156 -6.91 -16.16 12.68
N HIS A 157 -6.32 -15.15 12.02
CA HIS A 157 -6.92 -13.83 11.99
C HIS A 157 -8.33 -13.88 11.37
N PRO A 158 -9.33 -13.21 11.95
CA PRO A 158 -10.72 -13.24 11.45
C PRO A 158 -10.87 -12.80 9.99
N GLN A 159 -10.07 -11.83 9.55
CA GLN A 159 -9.98 -11.41 8.15
C GLN A 159 -8.69 -11.95 7.53
N ASN A 160 -8.78 -13.11 6.89
CA ASN A 160 -7.65 -13.80 6.25
C ASN A 160 -7.83 -13.95 4.73
N GLY A 161 -8.41 -12.98 4.07
CA GLY A 161 -8.68 -13.04 2.64
C GLY A 161 -8.76 -11.68 1.97
N LEU A 162 -9.07 -11.70 0.67
CA LEU A 162 -9.22 -10.49 -0.13
C LEU A 162 -10.27 -9.55 0.49
N CYS A 163 -9.92 -8.28 0.57
CA CYS A 163 -10.85 -7.26 1.04
C CYS A 163 -11.90 -6.91 -0.02
N ASP A 164 -11.55 -7.03 -1.30
CA ASP A 164 -12.43 -6.68 -2.41
C ASP A 164 -13.49 -7.74 -2.66
N ALA A 165 -14.74 -7.37 -2.48
CA ALA A 165 -15.91 -8.17 -2.83
C ALA A 165 -17.15 -7.29 -2.96
N ASP A 166 -18.07 -7.67 -3.84
CA ASP A 166 -19.42 -7.11 -3.82
C ASP A 166 -20.14 -7.61 -2.57
N ARG A 167 -20.62 -6.68 -1.73
CA ARG A 167 -21.29 -6.99 -0.47
C ARG A 167 -22.65 -6.33 -0.39
N THR A 168 -23.63 -7.09 0.07
CA THR A 168 -24.90 -6.50 0.54
C THR A 168 -24.65 -5.70 1.82
N PRO A 169 -25.54 -4.78 2.21
CA PRO A 169 -25.41 -4.03 3.47
C PRO A 169 -25.20 -4.93 4.70
N ALA A 170 -25.94 -6.04 4.81
CA ALA A 170 -25.76 -7.01 5.90
C ALA A 170 -24.38 -7.66 5.91
N GLN A 171 -23.87 -8.05 4.72
CA GLN A 171 -22.53 -8.59 4.57
C GLN A 171 -21.44 -7.54 4.85
N LEU A 172 -21.72 -6.27 4.58
CA LEU A 172 -20.79 -5.17 4.89
C LEU A 172 -20.73 -4.92 6.42
N ALA A 173 -21.87 -5.02 7.13
CA ALA A 173 -21.89 -4.98 8.58
C ALA A 173 -21.09 -6.16 9.19
N GLU A 174 -21.29 -7.37 8.68
CA GLU A 174 -20.50 -8.54 9.10
C GLU A 174 -19.01 -8.38 8.81
N PHE A 175 -18.66 -7.77 7.67
CA PHE A 175 -17.27 -7.47 7.32
C PHE A 175 -16.63 -6.48 8.30
N ARG A 176 -17.32 -5.38 8.64
CA ARG A 176 -16.90 -4.45 9.69
C ARG A 176 -16.64 -5.19 11.01
N ASP A 177 -17.57 -6.03 11.44
CA ASP A 177 -17.46 -6.75 12.71
C ASP A 177 -16.29 -7.76 12.70
N ARG A 178 -15.99 -8.37 11.56
CA ARG A 178 -14.79 -9.21 11.40
C ARG A 178 -13.50 -8.39 11.51
N LEU A 179 -13.45 -7.20 10.94
CA LEU A 179 -12.30 -6.31 11.06
C LEU A 179 -12.10 -5.85 12.51
N LEU A 180 -13.17 -5.53 13.23
CA LEU A 180 -13.08 -5.17 14.65
C LEU A 180 -12.54 -6.34 15.49
N ARG A 181 -13.01 -7.58 15.26
CA ARG A 181 -12.42 -8.76 15.90
C ARG A 181 -10.96 -9.00 15.49
N GLY A 182 -10.59 -8.63 14.26
CA GLY A 182 -9.21 -8.66 13.79
C GLY A 182 -8.31 -7.71 14.57
N ILE A 183 -8.77 -6.50 14.83
CA ILE A 183 -8.09 -5.51 15.67
C ILE A 183 -7.89 -6.05 17.10
N ASP A 184 -8.92 -6.66 17.70
CA ASP A 184 -8.82 -7.29 19.02
C ASP A 184 -7.78 -8.42 19.03
N GLY A 185 -7.74 -9.23 17.97
CA GLY A 185 -6.74 -10.28 17.79
C GLY A 185 -5.32 -9.70 17.69
N LYS A 186 -5.11 -8.66 16.89
CA LYS A 186 -3.82 -7.97 16.77
C LYS A 186 -3.40 -7.34 18.09
N LEU A 187 -4.31 -6.74 18.83
CA LEU A 187 -4.04 -6.23 20.17
C LEU A 187 -3.56 -7.34 21.10
N ALA A 188 -4.23 -8.49 21.13
CA ALA A 188 -3.85 -9.62 21.96
C ALA A 188 -2.46 -10.17 21.60
N VAL A 189 -2.16 -10.33 20.32
CA VAL A 189 -0.83 -10.72 19.80
C VAL A 189 0.24 -9.70 20.18
N THR A 190 -0.05 -8.42 19.98
CA THR A 190 0.86 -7.31 20.32
C THR A 190 1.22 -7.34 21.80
N ARG A 191 0.23 -7.43 22.69
CA ARG A 191 0.45 -7.46 24.15
C ARG A 191 1.25 -8.69 24.59
N HIS A 192 1.02 -9.84 23.97
CA HIS A 192 1.78 -11.06 24.24
C HIS A 192 3.27 -10.88 23.92
N PHE A 193 3.60 -10.40 22.72
CA PHE A 193 5.00 -10.23 22.33
C PHE A 193 5.65 -9.02 23.01
N LEU A 194 4.90 -7.96 23.27
CA LEU A 194 5.39 -6.79 24.00
C LEU A 194 5.86 -7.16 25.42
N ALA A 195 5.13 -8.06 26.09
CA ALA A 195 5.46 -8.51 27.44
C ALA A 195 6.54 -9.61 27.50
N ARG A 196 6.95 -10.17 26.34
CA ARG A 196 7.84 -11.32 26.30
C ARG A 196 9.30 -11.00 26.62
N GLU A 197 9.78 -9.85 26.18
CA GLU A 197 11.18 -9.45 26.29
C GLU A 197 11.32 -7.92 26.35
N ASP A 198 12.50 -7.43 26.70
CA ASP A 198 12.86 -6.02 26.55
C ASP A 198 13.33 -5.76 25.11
N TRP A 199 12.48 -5.13 24.33
CA TRP A 199 12.73 -4.84 22.93
C TRP A 199 13.51 -3.53 22.75
N ASP A 200 14.48 -3.50 21.83
CA ASP A 200 15.03 -2.24 21.34
C ASP A 200 14.03 -1.56 20.37
N PHE A 201 13.43 -2.36 19.46
CA PHE A 201 12.44 -1.90 18.52
C PHE A 201 11.23 -2.85 18.50
N PHE A 202 10.03 -2.30 18.58
CA PHE A 202 8.78 -3.04 18.49
C PHE A 202 7.85 -2.42 17.46
N ALA A 203 7.34 -3.19 16.51
CA ALA A 203 6.44 -2.70 15.47
C ALA A 203 5.19 -3.57 15.33
N GLN A 204 4.02 -2.93 15.18
CA GLN A 204 2.75 -3.54 14.79
C GLN A 204 2.05 -2.69 13.74
N VAL A 205 1.44 -3.33 12.72
CA VAL A 205 0.63 -2.62 11.72
C VAL A 205 -0.81 -3.11 11.71
N PHE A 206 -1.74 -2.15 11.79
CA PHE A 206 -3.18 -2.36 11.62
C PHE A 206 -3.57 -2.09 10.16
N THR A 207 -4.10 -3.12 9.49
CA THR A 207 -4.47 -3.06 8.06
C THR A 207 -5.98 -2.93 7.84
N GLU A 208 -6.76 -2.98 8.88
CA GLU A 208 -8.22 -3.02 8.86
C GLU A 208 -8.84 -1.74 8.30
N ALA A 209 -8.20 -0.58 8.55
CA ALA A 209 -8.62 0.71 7.99
C ALA A 209 -8.55 0.73 6.46
N HIS A 210 -7.54 0.09 5.86
CA HIS A 210 -7.41 -0.06 4.41
C HIS A 210 -8.60 -0.83 3.82
N CYS A 211 -8.91 -1.99 4.40
CA CYS A 211 -9.97 -2.84 3.91
C CYS A 211 -11.34 -2.18 3.96
N ILE A 212 -11.69 -1.58 5.10
CA ILE A 212 -12.99 -0.92 5.25
C ILE A 212 -13.08 0.36 4.43
N GLY A 213 -11.98 1.11 4.31
CA GLY A 213 -11.93 2.31 3.50
C GLY A 213 -12.27 2.04 2.04
N HIS A 214 -11.71 1.00 1.43
CA HIS A 214 -12.08 0.62 0.07
C HIS A 214 -13.53 0.20 -0.09
N GLN A 215 -14.09 -0.52 0.88
CA GLN A 215 -15.39 -1.18 0.74
C GLN A 215 -16.56 -0.30 1.17
N ALA A 216 -16.37 0.61 2.11
CA ALA A 216 -17.46 1.28 2.79
C ALA A 216 -17.39 2.81 2.80
N TRP A 217 -16.50 3.42 2.01
CA TRP A 217 -16.37 4.88 1.98
C TRP A 217 -17.67 5.58 1.61
N HIS A 218 -18.48 4.98 0.73
CA HIS A 218 -19.79 5.49 0.34
C HIS A 218 -20.81 5.61 1.50
N LEU A 219 -20.61 4.87 2.59
CA LEU A 219 -21.43 5.01 3.79
C LEU A 219 -20.87 6.05 4.75
N HIS A 220 -19.59 6.38 4.66
CA HIS A 220 -18.94 7.42 5.44
C HIS A 220 -19.21 8.82 4.85
N ASP A 221 -19.01 8.97 3.55
CA ASP A 221 -19.20 10.23 2.83
C ASP A 221 -20.63 10.34 2.27
N ARG A 222 -21.43 11.21 2.89
CA ARG A 222 -22.83 11.46 2.47
C ARG A 222 -22.95 12.07 1.07
N THR A 223 -21.87 12.64 0.54
CA THR A 223 -21.85 13.21 -0.82
C THR A 223 -21.51 12.18 -1.89
N HIS A 224 -21.10 10.99 -1.48
CA HIS A 224 -20.73 9.92 -2.41
C HIS A 224 -21.94 9.48 -3.26
N PRO A 225 -21.81 9.31 -4.61
CA PRO A 225 -22.94 8.95 -5.49
C PRO A 225 -23.65 7.64 -5.14
N ARG A 226 -22.94 6.74 -4.43
CA ARG A 226 -23.50 5.46 -3.97
C ARG A 226 -23.98 5.51 -2.52
N TYR A 227 -24.01 6.70 -1.90
CA TYR A 227 -24.56 6.84 -0.56
C TYR A 227 -26.05 6.46 -0.52
N ASN A 228 -26.44 5.69 0.48
CA ASN A 228 -27.81 5.28 0.70
C ASN A 228 -28.15 5.37 2.21
N GLU A 229 -29.16 6.15 2.56
CA GLU A 229 -29.52 6.38 3.97
C GLU A 229 -30.04 5.11 4.67
N ALA A 230 -30.75 4.22 3.93
CA ALA A 230 -31.24 2.96 4.50
C ALA A 230 -30.07 2.01 4.80
N ASP A 231 -29.08 1.94 3.91
CA ASP A 231 -27.87 1.15 4.12
C ASP A 231 -27.04 1.74 5.27
N ARG A 232 -26.95 3.06 5.34
CA ARG A 232 -26.28 3.78 6.44
C ARG A 232 -26.97 3.53 7.79
N ALA A 233 -28.28 3.51 7.83
CA ALA A 233 -29.05 3.21 9.05
C ALA A 233 -28.84 1.76 9.51
N LEU A 234 -28.69 0.82 8.57
CA LEU A 234 -28.45 -0.59 8.89
C LEU A 234 -27.01 -0.88 9.32
N VAL A 235 -26.04 -0.31 8.61
CA VAL A 235 -24.61 -0.66 8.77
C VAL A 235 -23.89 0.27 9.75
N GLY A 236 -24.33 1.50 9.90
CA GLY A 236 -23.61 2.53 10.66
C GLY A 236 -22.53 3.22 9.83
N ASP A 237 -21.48 3.71 10.47
CA ASP A 237 -20.28 4.28 9.84
C ASP A 237 -19.10 3.32 9.97
N PRO A 238 -18.96 2.35 9.09
CA PRO A 238 -17.97 1.30 9.28
C PRO A 238 -16.52 1.82 9.18
N VAL A 239 -16.28 2.89 8.44
CA VAL A 239 -14.95 3.53 8.35
C VAL A 239 -14.56 4.16 9.68
N ARG A 240 -15.50 4.89 10.30
CA ARG A 240 -15.32 5.48 11.63
C ARG A 240 -15.21 4.41 12.71
N ASP A 241 -16.06 3.38 12.67
CA ASP A 241 -16.09 2.31 13.68
C ASP A 241 -14.75 1.58 13.75
N VAL A 242 -14.16 1.26 12.59
CA VAL A 242 -12.84 0.62 12.51
C VAL A 242 -11.73 1.56 13.00
N ALA A 243 -11.79 2.85 12.67
CA ALA A 243 -10.82 3.83 13.16
C ALA A 243 -10.87 3.95 14.69
N VAL A 244 -12.06 3.95 15.28
CA VAL A 244 -12.26 3.94 16.75
C VAL A 244 -11.73 2.65 17.37
N GLY A 245 -11.93 1.51 16.72
CA GLY A 245 -11.36 0.23 17.16
C GLY A 245 -9.84 0.25 17.20
N ILE A 246 -9.20 0.81 16.17
CA ILE A 246 -7.74 0.98 16.12
C ILE A 246 -7.25 1.95 17.20
N ASP A 247 -7.92 3.09 17.37
CA ASP A 247 -7.59 4.07 18.42
C ASP A 247 -7.64 3.45 19.82
N ARG A 248 -8.68 2.65 20.10
CA ARG A 248 -8.79 1.90 21.36
C ARG A 248 -7.62 0.93 21.53
N ALA A 249 -7.31 0.13 20.50
CA ALA A 249 -6.20 -0.83 20.57
C ALA A 249 -4.85 -0.12 20.79
N ILE A 250 -4.60 1.00 20.12
CA ILE A 250 -3.43 1.84 20.37
C ILE A 250 -3.40 2.31 21.81
N GLY A 251 -4.53 2.79 22.35
CA GLY A 251 -4.63 3.25 23.75
C GLY A 251 -4.30 2.14 24.76
N GLU A 252 -4.75 0.92 24.52
CA GLU A 252 -4.44 -0.24 25.37
C GLU A 252 -2.97 -0.68 25.26
N ILE A 253 -2.38 -0.65 24.07
CA ILE A 253 -0.94 -0.90 23.88
C ILE A 253 -0.11 0.14 24.66
N LEU A 254 -0.48 1.42 24.54
CA LEU A 254 0.21 2.50 25.24
C LEU A 254 0.11 2.41 26.77
N ALA A 255 -0.99 1.85 27.29
CA ALA A 255 -1.14 1.61 28.72
C ALA A 255 -0.18 0.55 29.26
N ASP A 256 0.23 -0.40 28.40
CA ASP A 256 1.19 -1.46 28.74
C ASP A 256 2.65 -1.03 28.55
N VAL A 257 2.90 0.09 27.88
CA VAL A 257 4.25 0.61 27.60
C VAL A 257 4.68 1.62 28.65
N ASP A 258 5.96 1.61 28.99
CA ASP A 258 6.56 2.57 29.94
C ASP A 258 6.64 3.97 29.33
N GLU A 259 6.45 5.00 30.18
CA GLU A 259 6.48 6.40 29.76
C GLU A 259 7.85 6.85 29.21
N SER A 260 8.90 6.09 29.48
CA SER A 260 10.22 6.32 28.90
C SER A 260 10.34 5.91 27.44
N THR A 261 9.38 5.19 26.86
CA THR A 261 9.39 4.73 25.48
C THR A 261 9.08 5.86 24.50
N ILE A 262 9.81 5.92 23.38
CA ILE A 262 9.40 6.75 22.25
C ILE A 262 8.41 5.95 21.39
N VAL A 263 7.27 6.56 21.12
CA VAL A 263 6.20 5.98 20.31
C VAL A 263 6.07 6.77 19.01
N VAL A 264 6.04 6.06 17.88
CA VAL A 264 5.77 6.62 16.56
C VAL A 264 4.53 5.94 16.00
N VAL A 265 3.49 6.70 15.72
CA VAL A 265 2.31 6.24 14.97
C VAL A 265 2.39 6.80 13.56
N MET A 266 2.19 5.98 12.53
CA MET A 266 2.25 6.44 11.14
C MET A 266 1.12 5.83 10.31
N ALA A 267 0.45 6.69 9.52
CA ALA A 267 -0.27 6.30 8.33
C ALA A 267 0.52 6.79 7.12
N GLY A 268 1.10 5.86 6.35
CA GLY A 268 2.00 6.21 5.24
C GLY A 268 1.27 6.90 4.08
N HIS A 269 -0.01 6.61 3.88
CA HIS A 269 -0.91 7.21 2.89
C HIS A 269 -2.33 7.29 3.46
N GLY A 270 -3.17 8.12 2.82
CA GLY A 270 -4.55 8.34 3.25
C GLY A 270 -5.58 7.57 2.41
N MET A 271 -6.86 7.86 2.69
CA MET A 271 -8.03 7.32 1.99
C MET A 271 -9.04 8.44 1.72
N THR A 272 -9.72 8.37 0.57
CA THR A 272 -10.79 9.30 0.15
C THR A 272 -11.81 8.57 -0.71
N ALA A 273 -12.84 9.29 -1.18
CA ALA A 273 -13.79 8.74 -2.15
C ALA A 273 -13.11 8.34 -3.47
N LYS A 274 -13.55 7.23 -4.08
CA LYS A 274 -13.02 6.76 -5.34
C LYS A 274 -13.71 7.43 -6.53
N TYR A 275 -13.11 8.52 -7.01
CA TYR A 275 -13.61 9.29 -8.16
C TYR A 275 -12.66 9.26 -9.37
N VAL A 276 -11.52 8.58 -9.25
CA VAL A 276 -10.52 8.52 -10.32
C VAL A 276 -11.00 7.76 -11.55
N PRO A 277 -10.89 8.33 -12.76
CA PRO A 277 -11.37 7.71 -14.00
C PRO A 277 -10.36 6.73 -14.64
N GLN A 278 -9.52 6.08 -13.85
CA GLN A 278 -8.52 5.11 -14.32
C GLN A 278 -9.13 4.01 -15.19
N PHE A 279 -10.36 3.59 -14.91
CA PHE A 279 -11.09 2.58 -15.68
C PHE A 279 -11.42 3.01 -17.13
N MET A 280 -11.30 4.32 -17.45
CA MET A 280 -11.51 4.87 -18.79
C MET A 280 -10.19 4.98 -19.61
N LEU A 281 -9.01 4.77 -19.01
CA LEU A 281 -7.73 5.01 -19.71
C LEU A 281 -7.61 4.19 -21.01
N THR A 282 -8.05 2.94 -20.99
CA THR A 282 -8.03 2.09 -22.18
C THR A 282 -8.91 2.65 -23.30
N ASP A 283 -10.12 3.12 -22.95
CA ASP A 283 -11.04 3.72 -23.93
C ASP A 283 -10.47 5.00 -24.54
N ILE A 284 -9.81 5.82 -23.72
CA ILE A 284 -9.14 7.05 -24.16
C ILE A 284 -8.07 6.73 -25.20
N LEU A 285 -7.14 5.81 -24.90
CA LEU A 285 -6.07 5.44 -25.83
C LEU A 285 -6.58 4.83 -27.13
N LEU A 286 -7.66 4.04 -27.08
CA LEU A 286 -8.34 3.50 -28.25
C LEU A 286 -8.96 4.62 -29.12
N LYS A 287 -9.63 5.58 -28.50
CA LYS A 287 -10.26 6.72 -29.19
C LYS A 287 -9.22 7.69 -29.77
N LEU A 288 -8.09 7.85 -29.14
CA LEU A 288 -6.94 8.59 -29.69
C LEU A 288 -6.26 7.85 -30.86
N GLY A 289 -6.59 6.56 -31.07
CA GLY A 289 -6.00 5.73 -32.12
C GLY A 289 -4.57 5.29 -31.86
N VAL A 290 -4.03 5.54 -30.66
CA VAL A 290 -2.66 5.20 -30.26
C VAL A 290 -2.53 3.78 -29.69
N ALA A 291 -3.62 3.19 -29.24
CA ALA A 291 -3.73 1.78 -28.84
C ALA A 291 -4.64 1.02 -29.80
N LYS A 292 -4.52 -0.31 -29.80
CA LYS A 292 -5.35 -1.20 -30.62
C LYS A 292 -6.03 -2.24 -29.75
N ARG A 293 -7.27 -2.59 -30.10
CA ARG A 293 -8.04 -3.63 -29.42
C ARG A 293 -7.53 -5.01 -29.84
N ALA A 294 -7.43 -5.94 -28.89
CA ALA A 294 -7.12 -7.33 -29.20
C ALA A 294 -8.21 -7.97 -30.08
N SER A 295 -7.78 -8.75 -31.06
CA SER A 295 -8.69 -9.45 -31.98
C SER A 295 -9.48 -10.57 -31.29
N SER A 296 -8.93 -11.18 -30.25
CA SER A 296 -9.57 -12.20 -29.43
C SER A 296 -10.34 -11.51 -28.29
N ALA A 297 -11.65 -11.53 -28.34
CA ALA A 297 -12.44 -11.18 -27.16
C ALA A 297 -12.20 -12.23 -26.05
N PRO A 298 -12.01 -11.84 -24.79
CA PRO A 298 -12.06 -12.80 -23.69
C PRO A 298 -13.45 -13.47 -23.69
N PRO A 299 -13.56 -14.70 -23.17
CA PRO A 299 -14.85 -15.35 -23.01
C PRO A 299 -15.79 -14.41 -22.23
N GLU A 300 -17.07 -14.40 -22.62
CA GLU A 300 -18.07 -13.60 -21.91
C GLU A 300 -18.06 -13.98 -20.43
N PRO A 301 -18.06 -12.99 -19.53
CA PRO A 301 -18.10 -13.29 -18.11
C PRO A 301 -19.39 -14.00 -17.75
N LEU A 302 -19.31 -14.95 -16.83
CA LEU A 302 -20.47 -15.69 -16.34
C LEU A 302 -21.56 -14.75 -15.80
N PRO A 303 -22.85 -15.13 -15.89
CA PRO A 303 -23.94 -14.36 -15.30
C PRO A 303 -23.69 -14.02 -13.82
N PRO A 304 -24.14 -12.86 -13.31
CA PRO A 304 -23.89 -12.42 -11.94
C PRO A 304 -24.28 -13.44 -10.85
N SER A 305 -25.35 -14.20 -11.08
CA SER A 305 -25.80 -15.27 -10.17
C SER A 305 -24.80 -16.42 -10.05
N LEU A 306 -24.24 -16.87 -11.17
CA LEU A 306 -23.21 -17.92 -11.20
C LEU A 306 -21.87 -17.42 -10.61
N ARG A 307 -21.50 -16.18 -10.86
CA ARG A 307 -20.29 -15.59 -10.30
C ARG A 307 -20.32 -15.55 -8.77
N ARG A 308 -21.44 -15.13 -8.18
CA ARG A 308 -21.62 -15.10 -6.71
C ARG A 308 -21.46 -16.47 -6.06
N THR A 309 -21.80 -17.53 -6.77
CA THR A 309 -21.68 -18.91 -6.26
C THR A 309 -20.27 -19.48 -6.47
N LEU A 310 -19.63 -19.19 -7.58
CA LEU A 310 -18.34 -19.78 -7.96
C LEU A 310 -17.14 -19.08 -7.31
N ASP A 311 -17.19 -17.77 -7.09
CA ASP A 311 -16.08 -17.01 -6.51
C ASP A 311 -15.67 -17.49 -5.11
N PRO A 312 -16.60 -17.76 -4.17
CA PRO A 312 -16.24 -18.36 -2.89
C PRO A 312 -15.62 -19.76 -3.02
N ILE A 313 -16.14 -20.58 -3.95
CA ILE A 313 -15.66 -21.95 -4.18
C ILE A 313 -14.23 -21.94 -4.74
N LEU A 314 -13.96 -21.09 -5.74
CA LEU A 314 -12.64 -20.93 -6.34
C LEU A 314 -11.64 -20.37 -5.32
N THR A 315 -12.07 -19.42 -4.50
CA THR A 315 -11.24 -18.83 -3.44
C THR A 315 -10.93 -19.87 -2.35
N TRP A 316 -11.92 -20.65 -1.92
CA TRP A 316 -11.75 -21.72 -0.95
C TRP A 316 -10.82 -22.83 -1.49
N GLY A 317 -11.06 -23.28 -2.71
CA GLY A 317 -10.24 -24.32 -3.36
C GLY A 317 -8.78 -23.91 -3.45
N TRP A 318 -8.50 -22.65 -3.82
CA TRP A 318 -7.14 -22.14 -3.89
C TRP A 318 -6.43 -22.10 -2.54
N ARG A 319 -7.15 -21.71 -1.48
CA ARG A 319 -6.61 -21.67 -0.12
C ARG A 319 -6.21 -23.03 0.43
N HIS A 320 -6.90 -24.10 -0.02
CA HIS A 320 -6.64 -25.46 0.43
C HIS A 320 -5.70 -26.21 -0.52
N THR A 321 -5.24 -25.58 -1.59
CA THR A 321 -4.27 -26.16 -2.51
C THR A 321 -2.87 -26.13 -1.88
N PRO A 322 -2.11 -27.26 -1.88
CA PRO A 322 -0.74 -27.27 -1.39
C PRO A 322 0.14 -26.27 -2.14
N ARG A 323 1.01 -25.56 -1.43
CA ARG A 323 1.88 -24.50 -2.00
C ARG A 323 2.70 -24.98 -3.19
N ALA A 324 3.19 -26.20 -3.16
CA ALA A 324 3.94 -26.80 -4.28
C ALA A 324 3.13 -26.91 -5.59
N ALA A 325 1.80 -26.94 -5.50
CA ALA A 325 0.93 -27.02 -6.67
C ALA A 325 0.50 -25.62 -7.22
N HIS A 326 0.76 -24.54 -6.47
CA HIS A 326 0.35 -23.20 -6.89
C HIS A 326 0.93 -22.81 -8.25
N HIS A 327 2.22 -23.02 -8.50
CA HIS A 327 2.86 -22.70 -9.79
C HIS A 327 2.25 -23.46 -10.98
N LEU A 328 1.86 -24.71 -10.75
CA LEU A 328 1.24 -25.54 -11.80
C LEU A 328 -0.21 -25.15 -12.07
N LEU A 329 -0.92 -24.69 -11.05
CA LEU A 329 -2.34 -24.36 -11.14
C LEU A 329 -2.62 -22.87 -11.40
N GLU A 330 -1.61 -22.00 -11.35
CA GLU A 330 -1.72 -20.56 -11.60
C GLU A 330 -2.42 -20.23 -12.94
N PRO A 331 -2.08 -20.88 -14.09
CA PRO A 331 -2.77 -20.62 -15.36
C PRO A 331 -4.27 -20.99 -15.33
N LEU A 332 -4.62 -22.06 -14.63
CA LEU A 332 -6.02 -22.49 -14.45
C LEU A 332 -6.78 -21.53 -13.54
N ARG A 333 -6.15 -21.06 -12.47
CA ARG A 333 -6.68 -20.02 -11.59
C ARG A 333 -6.97 -18.72 -12.35
N HIS A 334 -6.02 -18.26 -13.18
CA HIS A 334 -6.22 -17.06 -13.99
C HIS A 334 -7.41 -17.20 -14.94
N ARG A 335 -7.56 -18.34 -15.59
CA ARG A 335 -8.72 -18.61 -16.46
C ARG A 335 -10.03 -18.64 -15.69
N ALA A 336 -10.07 -19.35 -14.57
CA ALA A 336 -11.26 -19.45 -13.73
C ALA A 336 -11.64 -18.08 -13.16
N ARG A 337 -10.67 -17.27 -12.74
CA ARG A 337 -10.89 -15.93 -12.22
C ARG A 337 -11.34 -14.95 -13.30
N ALA A 338 -10.80 -15.02 -14.51
CA ALA A 338 -11.25 -14.20 -15.64
C ALA A 338 -12.72 -14.45 -16.03
N MET A 339 -13.25 -15.65 -15.73
CA MET A 339 -14.70 -15.97 -15.93
C MET A 339 -15.59 -15.38 -14.83
N VAL A 340 -15.04 -15.14 -13.65
CA VAL A 340 -15.77 -14.64 -12.48
C VAL A 340 -15.62 -13.11 -12.32
N GLU A 341 -14.51 -12.55 -12.73
CA GLU A 341 -14.26 -11.10 -12.69
C GLU A 341 -14.98 -10.41 -13.86
N THR A 342 -15.70 -9.31 -13.58
CA THR A 342 -16.23 -8.45 -14.64
C THR A 342 -15.05 -7.82 -15.37
N PRO A 343 -14.97 -7.88 -16.72
CA PRO A 343 -13.92 -7.21 -17.44
C PRO A 343 -14.03 -5.69 -17.23
N THR A 344 -13.27 -5.18 -16.28
CA THR A 344 -13.15 -3.73 -16.07
C THR A 344 -12.29 -3.08 -17.14
N LYS A 345 -11.57 -3.89 -17.93
CA LYS A 345 -10.63 -3.43 -18.96
C LYS A 345 -10.98 -4.07 -20.32
N ILE A 346 -10.98 -3.24 -21.35
CA ILE A 346 -11.01 -3.71 -22.74
C ILE A 346 -9.64 -4.31 -23.06
N PRO A 347 -9.54 -5.55 -23.57
CA PRO A 347 -8.28 -6.13 -23.93
C PRO A 347 -7.61 -5.34 -25.06
N LEU A 348 -6.36 -4.94 -24.84
CA LEU A 348 -5.52 -4.31 -25.85
C LEU A 348 -4.61 -5.33 -26.50
N ASP A 349 -4.25 -5.06 -27.77
CA ASP A 349 -3.14 -5.70 -28.44
C ASP A 349 -1.91 -4.78 -28.32
N PRO A 350 -0.99 -5.07 -27.40
CA PRO A 350 0.15 -4.21 -27.16
C PRO A 350 1.12 -4.18 -28.35
N ALA A 351 1.15 -5.26 -29.17
CA ALA A 351 2.00 -5.33 -30.35
C ALA A 351 1.51 -4.43 -31.49
N ALA A 352 0.20 -4.22 -31.61
CA ALA A 352 -0.38 -3.46 -32.71
C ALA A 352 -0.48 -1.94 -32.46
N GLY A 353 -0.40 -1.48 -31.22
CA GLY A 353 -0.51 -0.06 -30.83
C GLY A 353 0.84 0.65 -30.70
N LYS A 354 0.84 1.99 -30.76
CA LYS A 354 2.00 2.82 -30.42
C LYS A 354 2.28 2.84 -28.92
N CYS A 355 1.25 2.58 -28.11
CA CYS A 355 1.35 2.43 -26.66
C CYS A 355 0.26 1.49 -26.13
N PHE A 356 0.42 1.08 -24.88
CA PHE A 356 -0.54 0.23 -24.17
C PHE A 356 -0.57 0.55 -22.68
N VAL A 357 -1.68 0.19 -22.02
CA VAL A 357 -1.85 0.36 -20.58
C VAL A 357 -1.08 -0.74 -19.86
N VAL A 358 -0.27 -0.37 -18.90
CA VAL A 358 0.34 -1.30 -17.95
C VAL A 358 -0.22 -1.05 -16.55
N ASN A 359 -0.20 -2.09 -15.73
CA ASN A 359 -0.71 -1.97 -14.38
C ASN A 359 0.17 -1.03 -13.55
N ASN A 360 -0.46 -0.18 -12.78
CA ASN A 360 0.18 0.70 -11.82
C ASN A 360 -0.71 0.76 -10.57
N ASN A 361 -1.40 1.85 -10.34
CA ASN A 361 -2.41 1.97 -9.30
C ASN A 361 -3.61 2.77 -9.84
N SER A 362 -4.68 2.87 -9.06
CA SER A 362 -5.88 3.57 -9.54
C SER A 362 -5.70 5.09 -9.61
N THR A 363 -4.82 5.66 -8.77
CA THR A 363 -4.61 7.12 -8.69
C THR A 363 -3.73 7.66 -9.80
N HIS A 364 -2.90 6.79 -10.38
CA HIS A 364 -2.01 7.11 -11.51
C HIS A 364 -2.10 6.02 -12.56
N GLY A 365 -2.59 6.35 -13.74
CA GLY A 365 -2.59 5.45 -14.89
C GLY A 365 -1.18 5.19 -15.40
N GLY A 366 -0.86 3.93 -15.74
CA GLY A 366 0.41 3.56 -16.35
C GLY A 366 0.29 3.40 -17.85
N ILE A 367 1.11 4.08 -18.64
CA ILE A 367 1.20 3.93 -20.10
C ILE A 367 2.62 3.53 -20.48
N ARG A 368 2.73 2.45 -21.24
CA ARG A 368 3.98 1.99 -21.84
C ARG A 368 4.00 2.33 -23.32
N VAL A 369 5.04 3.00 -23.79
CA VAL A 369 5.26 3.26 -25.21
C VAL A 369 5.84 2.01 -25.86
N ASN A 370 5.28 1.59 -26.99
CA ASN A 370 5.74 0.44 -27.75
C ASN A 370 7.00 0.83 -28.56
N LEU A 371 8.16 0.83 -27.88
CA LEU A 371 9.41 1.43 -28.36
C LEU A 371 10.22 0.41 -29.17
N VAL A 372 10.69 0.79 -30.35
CA VAL A 372 11.59 -0.02 -31.19
C VAL A 372 12.90 -0.30 -30.44
N GLY A 373 13.32 -1.55 -30.44
CA GLY A 373 14.53 -2.02 -29.76
C GLY A 373 14.37 -2.32 -28.27
N ARG A 374 13.18 -2.06 -27.68
CA ARG A 374 12.86 -2.39 -26.30
C ARG A 374 11.71 -3.40 -26.20
N GLU A 375 10.58 -3.14 -26.86
CA GLU A 375 9.48 -4.09 -26.99
C GLU A 375 9.64 -4.97 -28.23
N PRO A 376 9.09 -6.22 -28.23
CA PRO A 376 9.28 -7.18 -29.33
C PRO A 376 8.86 -6.65 -30.71
N GLU A 377 7.76 -5.91 -30.76
CA GLU A 377 7.22 -5.31 -31.99
C GLU A 377 7.08 -3.79 -31.88
N GLY A 378 8.13 -3.12 -31.46
CA GLY A 378 8.14 -1.67 -31.27
C GLY A 378 7.60 -0.90 -32.49
N LYS A 379 6.82 0.15 -32.22
CA LYS A 379 6.17 0.99 -33.26
C LYS A 379 6.65 2.44 -33.24
N VAL A 380 7.29 2.88 -32.18
CA VAL A 380 7.80 4.24 -32.02
C VAL A 380 9.32 4.18 -31.97
N LEU A 381 9.99 4.94 -32.82
CA LEU A 381 11.46 5.01 -32.82
C LEU A 381 11.95 5.81 -31.60
N PRO A 382 13.08 5.40 -30.96
CA PRO A 382 13.70 6.17 -29.90
C PRO A 382 14.21 7.53 -30.42
N GLY A 383 14.31 8.51 -29.52
CA GLY A 383 14.75 9.86 -29.84
C GLY A 383 13.59 10.76 -30.25
N ALA A 384 13.71 11.50 -31.34
CA ALA A 384 12.77 12.58 -31.70
C ALA A 384 11.31 12.12 -31.90
N GLU A 385 11.09 10.93 -32.45
CA GLU A 385 9.73 10.38 -32.61
C GLU A 385 9.10 10.04 -31.26
N TYR A 386 9.86 9.43 -30.35
CA TYR A 386 9.42 9.16 -28.99
C TYR A 386 9.04 10.46 -28.26
N GLU A 387 9.90 11.48 -28.31
CA GLU A 387 9.64 12.75 -27.65
C GLU A 387 8.39 13.44 -28.21
N ALA A 388 8.24 13.49 -29.53
CA ALA A 388 7.07 14.05 -30.18
C ALA A 388 5.78 13.29 -29.83
N PHE A 389 5.83 11.95 -29.81
CA PHE A 389 4.69 11.10 -29.44
C PHE A 389 4.27 11.33 -27.99
N VAL A 390 5.22 11.37 -27.06
CA VAL A 390 4.97 11.59 -25.63
C VAL A 390 4.38 12.97 -25.39
N GLU A 391 4.89 14.00 -26.08
CA GLU A 391 4.38 15.37 -25.95
C GLU A 391 2.94 15.49 -26.51
N GLU A 392 2.66 14.91 -27.68
CA GLU A 392 1.32 14.90 -28.27
C GLU A 392 0.34 14.17 -27.35
N LEU A 393 0.67 12.95 -26.91
CA LEU A 393 -0.17 12.15 -26.02
C LEU A 393 -0.44 12.86 -24.69
N SER A 394 0.58 13.50 -24.11
CA SER A 394 0.43 14.26 -22.87
C SER A 394 -0.54 15.41 -23.03
N ARG A 395 -0.48 16.15 -24.14
CA ARG A 395 -1.39 17.25 -24.47
C ARG A 395 -2.83 16.74 -24.60
N ASP A 396 -3.03 15.67 -25.36
CA ASP A 396 -4.35 15.06 -25.55
C ASP A 396 -4.99 14.58 -24.24
N LEU A 397 -4.19 14.02 -23.32
CA LEU A 397 -4.64 13.59 -22.00
C LEU A 397 -5.01 14.79 -21.10
N LEU A 398 -4.22 15.87 -21.14
CA LEU A 398 -4.47 17.08 -20.34
C LEU A 398 -5.70 17.87 -20.80
N ASP A 399 -6.15 17.69 -22.05
CA ASP A 399 -7.35 18.32 -22.60
C ASP A 399 -8.67 17.62 -22.20
N LEU A 400 -8.58 16.49 -21.52
CA LEU A 400 -9.74 15.71 -21.08
C LEU A 400 -10.50 16.44 -19.97
N VAL A 401 -11.81 16.54 -20.12
CA VAL A 401 -12.70 17.15 -19.12
C VAL A 401 -13.84 16.22 -18.74
N ASN A 402 -14.29 16.32 -17.50
CA ASN A 402 -15.54 15.73 -17.02
C ASN A 402 -16.72 16.44 -17.72
N VAL A 403 -17.62 15.66 -18.32
CA VAL A 403 -18.77 16.21 -19.07
C VAL A 403 -19.74 16.96 -18.16
N ASP A 404 -19.93 16.46 -16.91
CA ASP A 404 -20.90 17.01 -15.98
C ASP A 404 -20.46 18.38 -15.41
N THR A 405 -19.14 18.59 -15.25
CA THR A 405 -18.61 19.79 -14.57
C THR A 405 -17.77 20.70 -15.48
N GLY A 406 -17.31 20.19 -16.60
CA GLY A 406 -16.38 20.88 -17.50
C GLY A 406 -14.95 21.00 -16.96
N ARG A 407 -14.66 20.43 -15.78
CA ARG A 407 -13.33 20.49 -15.16
C ARG A 407 -12.40 19.44 -15.76
N ARG A 408 -11.10 19.71 -15.74
CA ARG A 408 -10.07 18.75 -16.15
C ARG A 408 -10.08 17.55 -15.22
N ILE A 409 -9.86 16.36 -15.80
CA ILE A 409 -9.79 15.10 -15.06
C ILE A 409 -8.35 14.61 -14.87
N VAL A 410 -7.39 15.13 -15.65
CA VAL A 410 -5.97 14.84 -15.54
C VAL A 410 -5.27 16.06 -14.93
N ASN A 411 -4.54 15.82 -13.84
CA ASN A 411 -3.73 16.84 -13.17
C ASN A 411 -2.39 17.02 -13.89
N ARG A 412 -1.67 15.92 -14.09
CA ARG A 412 -0.36 15.89 -14.77
C ARG A 412 -0.18 14.59 -15.54
N VAL A 413 0.65 14.66 -16.58
CA VAL A 413 1.26 13.47 -17.20
C VAL A 413 2.75 13.54 -16.89
N ILE A 414 3.24 12.54 -16.16
CA ILE A 414 4.58 12.55 -15.59
C ILE A 414 5.41 11.49 -16.33
N ARG A 415 6.56 11.88 -16.84
CA ARG A 415 7.50 10.94 -17.46
C ARG A 415 8.21 10.13 -16.39
N ARG A 416 8.40 8.84 -16.61
CA ARG A 416 9.16 7.98 -15.70
C ARG A 416 10.54 8.56 -15.38
N THR A 417 11.24 9.06 -16.39
CA THR A 417 12.60 9.60 -16.28
C THR A 417 12.71 10.85 -15.41
N ASP A 418 11.60 11.56 -15.18
CA ASP A 418 11.56 12.72 -14.27
C ASP A 418 11.50 12.31 -12.80
N LEU A 419 10.99 11.09 -12.53
CA LEU A 419 10.84 10.55 -11.18
C LEU A 419 11.87 9.47 -10.85
N TYR A 420 12.12 8.57 -11.80
CA TYR A 420 12.84 7.32 -11.56
C TYR A 420 13.88 7.08 -12.63
N ARG A 421 15.15 6.88 -12.20
CA ARG A 421 16.28 6.54 -13.04
C ARG A 421 17.00 5.32 -12.45
N GLY A 422 17.52 4.45 -13.30
CA GLY A 422 18.26 3.25 -12.90
C GLY A 422 17.71 1.97 -13.51
N ASP A 423 18.48 0.91 -13.46
CA ASP A 423 18.24 -0.37 -14.15
C ASP A 423 17.00 -1.10 -13.62
N ALA A 424 16.65 -0.88 -12.36
CA ALA A 424 15.45 -1.47 -11.77
C ALA A 424 14.13 -0.88 -12.29
N THR A 425 14.16 0.09 -13.22
CA THR A 425 12.96 0.77 -13.75
C THR A 425 12.56 0.34 -15.16
N GLU A 426 13.25 -0.62 -15.77
CA GLU A 426 12.99 -1.04 -17.16
C GLU A 426 11.57 -1.51 -17.42
N HIS A 427 10.94 -2.11 -16.42
CA HIS A 427 9.58 -2.63 -16.47
C HIS A 427 8.50 -1.61 -16.03
N PHE A 428 8.90 -0.40 -15.61
CA PHE A 428 7.96 0.65 -15.21
C PHE A 428 7.21 1.23 -16.43
N PRO A 429 6.02 1.84 -16.22
CA PRO A 429 5.39 2.68 -17.24
C PRO A 429 6.33 3.78 -17.73
N ASP A 430 6.24 4.20 -18.99
CA ASP A 430 6.93 5.38 -19.48
C ASP A 430 6.28 6.68 -19.02
N LEU A 431 4.94 6.66 -18.91
CA LEU A 431 4.13 7.77 -18.45
C LEU A 431 3.21 7.35 -17.33
N PHE A 432 3.08 8.24 -16.34
CA PHE A 432 2.09 8.17 -15.27
C PHE A 432 1.05 9.27 -15.47
N VAL A 433 -0.21 8.89 -15.59
CA VAL A 433 -1.33 9.82 -15.72
C VAL A 433 -1.92 10.06 -14.33
N GLU A 434 -1.62 11.21 -13.73
CA GLU A 434 -2.15 11.58 -12.42
C GLU A 434 -3.57 12.13 -12.56
N TRP A 435 -4.54 11.48 -11.94
CA TRP A 435 -5.94 11.88 -12.00
C TRP A 435 -6.26 12.93 -10.94
N VAL A 436 -7.20 13.84 -11.25
CA VAL A 436 -7.67 14.85 -10.29
C VAL A 436 -8.45 14.20 -9.14
N GLY A 437 -9.35 13.26 -9.43
CA GLY A 437 -10.05 12.46 -8.40
C GLY A 437 -10.93 13.23 -7.41
N ALA A 438 -11.22 14.51 -7.65
CA ALA A 438 -11.96 15.37 -6.71
C ALA A 438 -13.49 15.24 -6.80
N GLU A 439 -14.00 14.66 -7.88
CA GLU A 439 -15.42 14.57 -8.17
C GLU A 439 -15.74 13.30 -8.98
N PRO A 440 -16.97 12.76 -8.92
CA PRO A 440 -17.37 11.62 -9.70
C PRO A 440 -17.26 11.88 -11.21
N VAL A 441 -16.76 10.88 -11.95
CA VAL A 441 -16.63 10.95 -13.41
C VAL A 441 -17.46 9.82 -14.05
N ARG A 442 -18.51 10.18 -14.78
CA ARG A 442 -19.38 9.25 -15.53
C ARG A 442 -19.15 9.34 -17.04
N ALA A 443 -18.78 10.50 -17.50
CA ALA A 443 -18.48 10.75 -18.91
C ALA A 443 -17.36 11.77 -19.03
N ILE A 444 -16.52 11.58 -20.04
CA ILE A 444 -15.40 12.47 -20.36
C ILE A 444 -15.49 12.91 -21.81
N ARG A 445 -14.88 14.05 -22.13
CA ARG A 445 -14.78 14.54 -23.51
C ARG A 445 -13.51 15.34 -23.76
N SER A 446 -13.08 15.37 -25.01
CA SER A 446 -12.19 16.37 -25.57
C SER A 446 -12.51 16.56 -27.05
N ALA A 447 -11.92 17.59 -27.68
CA ALA A 447 -12.09 17.82 -29.13
C ALA A 447 -11.62 16.63 -29.96
N ARG A 448 -10.59 15.91 -29.52
CA ARG A 448 -9.95 14.84 -30.28
C ARG A 448 -10.65 13.49 -30.15
N ILE A 449 -11.19 13.14 -28.99
CA ILE A 449 -11.82 11.83 -28.78
C ILE A 449 -13.35 11.85 -28.85
N GLY A 450 -13.96 13.03 -28.91
CA GLY A 450 -15.39 13.18 -28.72
C GLY A 450 -15.77 12.86 -27.28
N ARG A 451 -16.92 12.20 -27.09
CA ARG A 451 -17.44 11.81 -25.77
C ARG A 451 -17.22 10.32 -25.52
N ILE A 452 -16.87 9.96 -24.29
CA ILE A 452 -16.82 8.60 -23.75
C ILE A 452 -17.71 8.56 -22.52
N ASP A 453 -18.73 7.68 -22.52
CA ASP A 453 -19.59 7.38 -21.39
C ASP A 453 -19.18 6.02 -20.82
N ARG A 454 -18.92 5.94 -19.54
CA ARG A 454 -18.60 4.69 -18.84
C ARG A 454 -18.91 4.77 -17.36
N GLU A 455 -19.74 3.87 -16.88
CA GLU A 455 -20.04 3.78 -15.46
C GLU A 455 -18.98 2.94 -14.73
N TYR A 456 -18.61 3.40 -13.54
CA TYR A 456 -17.74 2.65 -12.65
C TYR A 456 -18.55 1.59 -11.89
N SER A 457 -18.22 0.31 -12.13
CA SER A 457 -18.98 -0.84 -11.62
C SER A 457 -18.25 -1.72 -10.61
N TYR A 458 -17.03 -1.33 -10.18
CA TYR A 458 -16.25 -2.13 -9.24
C TYR A 458 -16.71 -1.93 -7.79
N CYS A 459 -16.41 -2.90 -6.91
CA CYS A 459 -16.86 -2.92 -5.51
C CYS A 459 -16.22 -1.86 -4.61
N ARG A 460 -15.07 -1.30 -4.97
CA ARG A 460 -14.38 -0.28 -4.18
C ARG A 460 -15.07 1.07 -4.27
N THR A 461 -15.33 1.71 -3.13
CA THR A 461 -15.89 3.06 -3.03
C THR A 461 -14.92 4.08 -2.47
N GLY A 462 -13.85 3.62 -1.81
CA GLY A 462 -12.72 4.45 -1.39
C GLY A 462 -11.47 4.20 -2.21
N GLU A 463 -10.60 5.21 -2.26
CA GLU A 463 -9.32 5.22 -2.98
C GLU A 463 -8.23 5.88 -2.16
N HIS A 464 -7.00 5.47 -2.40
CA HIS A 464 -5.84 6.03 -1.74
C HIS A 464 -5.55 7.47 -2.12
N VAL A 465 -5.02 8.24 -1.17
CA VAL A 465 -4.36 9.53 -1.41
C VAL A 465 -2.93 9.46 -0.91
N GLN A 466 -2.03 10.17 -1.59
CA GLN A 466 -0.59 10.08 -1.35
C GLN A 466 -0.17 10.59 0.03
N ALA A 467 -0.87 11.58 0.57
CA ALA A 467 -0.56 12.18 1.86
C ALA A 467 -1.02 11.28 3.02
N GLY A 468 -0.14 11.10 3.98
CA GLY A 468 -0.43 10.45 5.26
C GLY A 468 -0.04 11.34 6.43
N VAL A 469 0.02 10.77 7.62
CA VAL A 469 0.34 11.45 8.88
C VAL A 469 1.28 10.60 9.73
N PHE A 470 2.15 11.24 10.49
CA PHE A 470 2.80 10.59 11.61
C PHE A 470 2.68 11.42 12.88
N ILE A 471 2.74 10.75 14.01
CA ILE A 471 2.74 11.32 15.36
C ILE A 471 3.90 10.66 16.09
N ALA A 472 4.84 11.45 16.63
CA ALA A 472 5.88 10.95 17.49
C ALA A 472 5.68 11.52 18.89
N SER A 473 5.79 10.69 19.94
CA SER A 473 5.60 11.09 21.33
C SER A 473 6.54 10.32 22.24
N GLY A 474 6.99 10.95 23.30
CA GLY A 474 7.89 10.36 24.30
C GLY A 474 8.89 11.38 24.83
N PRO A 475 9.78 10.98 25.75
CA PRO A 475 10.75 11.88 26.35
C PRO A 475 11.68 12.49 25.30
N GLY A 476 11.83 13.82 25.34
CA GLY A 476 12.69 14.57 24.42
C GLY A 476 12.07 14.88 23.05
N ILE A 477 10.93 14.28 22.69
CA ILE A 477 10.21 14.63 21.47
C ILE A 477 9.61 16.04 21.63
N PRO A 478 9.88 16.98 20.69
CA PRO A 478 9.28 18.31 20.74
C PRO A 478 7.77 18.25 20.53
N HIS A 479 7.03 19.19 21.09
CA HIS A 479 5.59 19.30 20.90
C HIS A 479 5.29 20.20 19.71
N GLY A 480 4.24 19.89 18.96
CA GLY A 480 3.69 20.74 17.92
C GLY A 480 3.58 20.07 16.56
N ARG A 481 3.52 20.90 15.52
CA ARG A 481 3.45 20.44 14.14
C ARG A 481 4.78 20.68 13.44
N LEU A 482 5.17 19.72 12.64
CA LEU A 482 6.34 19.84 11.77
C LEU A 482 5.92 20.55 10.49
N ASP A 483 6.60 21.66 10.14
CA ASP A 483 6.25 22.44 8.96
C ASP A 483 6.66 21.75 7.65
N ARG A 484 7.70 20.89 7.67
CA ARG A 484 8.12 20.11 6.51
C ARG A 484 7.37 18.78 6.43
N GLU A 485 7.25 18.27 5.22
CA GLU A 485 6.83 16.89 5.00
C GLU A 485 7.99 15.92 5.27
N VAL A 486 7.66 14.74 5.77
CA VAL A 486 8.56 13.62 6.01
C VAL A 486 8.28 12.53 4.97
N SER A 487 9.30 12.06 4.29
CA SER A 487 9.15 10.94 3.36
C SER A 487 8.93 9.62 4.12
N VAL A 488 8.14 8.71 3.55
CA VAL A 488 8.07 7.33 4.09
C VAL A 488 9.43 6.63 4.09
N LEU A 489 10.37 7.08 3.25
CA LEU A 489 11.76 6.61 3.21
C LEU A 489 12.56 6.99 4.45
N ASP A 490 12.17 8.07 5.13
CA ASP A 490 12.93 8.66 6.23
C ASP A 490 12.84 7.86 7.54
N PHE A 491 11.84 6.96 7.65
CA PHE A 491 11.63 6.18 8.88
C PHE A 491 12.69 5.10 9.10
N ALA A 492 13.14 4.39 8.06
CA ALA A 492 14.17 3.37 8.18
C ALA A 492 15.50 3.94 8.72
N PRO A 493 16.10 5.00 8.12
CA PRO A 493 17.28 5.63 8.68
C PRO A 493 17.01 6.21 10.07
N THR A 494 15.82 6.78 10.34
CA THR A 494 15.46 7.30 11.65
C THR A 494 15.56 6.22 12.73
N PHE A 495 14.99 5.05 12.50
CA PHE A 495 15.00 3.96 13.49
C PHE A 495 16.40 3.38 13.70
N CYS A 496 17.19 3.25 12.62
CA CYS A 496 18.58 2.83 12.74
C CYS A 496 19.41 3.84 13.55
N GLU A 497 19.41 5.11 13.16
CA GLU A 497 20.19 6.14 13.84
C GLU A 497 19.73 6.37 15.30
N ALA A 498 18.40 6.36 15.55
CA ALA A 498 17.85 6.49 16.90
C ALA A 498 18.32 5.36 17.83
N LEU A 499 18.57 4.17 17.30
CA LEU A 499 19.07 3.02 18.06
C LEU A 499 20.60 2.86 17.98
N GLY A 500 21.31 3.85 17.43
CA GLY A 500 22.77 3.88 17.36
C GLY A 500 23.36 2.94 16.31
N VAL A 501 22.59 2.64 15.24
CA VAL A 501 23.05 1.84 14.10
C VAL A 501 23.23 2.75 12.91
N ASP A 502 24.46 2.82 12.40
CA ASP A 502 24.81 3.62 11.24
C ASP A 502 24.59 2.81 9.97
N CYS A 503 23.84 3.38 8.99
CA CYS A 503 23.50 2.74 7.73
C CYS A 503 23.54 3.78 6.61
N ASP A 504 24.50 3.64 5.70
CA ASP A 504 24.65 4.47 4.49
C ASP A 504 23.84 4.00 3.28
N GLN A 505 22.99 2.99 3.49
CA GLN A 505 22.28 2.28 2.44
C GLN A 505 20.89 2.88 2.10
N PHE A 506 20.47 3.91 2.78
CA PHE A 506 19.15 4.51 2.62
C PHE A 506 19.15 5.69 1.63
N ASP A 507 18.03 5.86 0.91
CA ASP A 507 17.76 7.06 0.12
C ASP A 507 17.02 8.12 0.97
N GLY A 508 16.41 7.70 2.07
CA GLY A 508 15.75 8.57 3.04
C GLY A 508 16.74 9.29 3.96
N ILE A 509 16.26 10.34 4.62
CA ILE A 509 17.00 11.15 5.58
C ILE A 509 16.35 11.00 6.94
N ALA A 510 17.15 10.65 7.97
CA ALA A 510 16.62 10.46 9.31
C ALA A 510 15.92 11.73 9.84
N ILE A 511 14.83 11.54 10.60
CA ILE A 511 14.03 12.60 11.23
C ILE A 511 14.77 13.07 12.48
N PRO A 512 15.41 14.27 12.47
CA PRO A 512 16.31 14.70 13.53
C PRO A 512 15.62 14.74 14.90
N GLU A 513 14.36 15.18 14.95
CA GLU A 513 13.60 15.34 16.19
C GLU A 513 13.44 14.01 16.95
N ILE A 514 13.34 12.89 16.24
CA ILE A 514 13.22 11.55 16.83
C ILE A 514 14.61 11.05 17.24
N VAL A 515 15.61 11.25 16.36
CA VAL A 515 16.99 10.80 16.61
C VAL A 515 17.58 11.52 17.82
N GLU A 516 17.43 12.85 17.92
CA GLU A 516 17.94 13.66 19.03
C GLU A 516 17.26 13.30 20.35
N ALA A 517 15.95 13.07 20.36
CA ALA A 517 15.22 12.61 21.53
C ALA A 517 15.77 11.27 22.07
N MET A 518 16.08 10.32 21.18
CA MET A 518 16.69 9.04 21.57
C MET A 518 18.12 9.20 22.07
N ARG A 519 18.97 10.01 21.42
CA ARG A 519 20.35 10.29 21.84
C ARG A 519 20.40 10.93 23.23
N GLY A 520 19.48 11.86 23.51
CA GLY A 520 19.37 12.48 24.83
C GLY A 520 19.07 11.48 25.96
N ARG A 521 18.36 10.39 25.67
CA ARG A 521 18.07 9.30 26.62
C ARG A 521 19.27 8.39 26.89
N LEU A 522 20.05 8.09 25.85
CA LEU A 522 21.16 7.13 25.95
C LEU A 522 22.37 7.70 26.68
N GLY A 523 22.41 9.03 26.96
CA GLY A 523 23.49 9.75 27.61
C GLY A 523 24.72 9.94 26.72
N PRO A 524 25.64 10.89 27.04
CA PRO A 524 26.81 11.19 26.21
C PRO A 524 27.88 10.09 26.17
N GLY A 525 27.64 8.92 26.78
CA GLY A 525 28.60 7.81 26.87
C GLY A 525 28.27 6.55 26.04
N VAL A 526 27.17 6.52 25.32
CA VAL A 526 26.77 5.35 24.48
C VAL A 526 27.02 5.64 22.99
N GLY A 527 27.87 6.59 22.67
CA GLY A 527 28.57 6.63 21.40
C GLY A 527 29.70 5.60 21.40
N GLY A 528 29.35 4.32 21.60
CA GLY A 528 30.25 3.20 21.38
C GLY A 528 30.77 3.28 19.95
N GLU A 529 32.06 2.89 19.76
CA GLU A 529 32.73 2.83 18.47
C GLU A 529 31.71 2.54 17.34
N ARG A 530 31.63 3.46 16.38
CA ARG A 530 30.81 3.28 15.18
C ARG A 530 31.25 1.95 14.57
N THR A 531 30.46 0.90 14.78
CA THR A 531 30.72 -0.37 14.12
C THR A 531 30.48 -0.12 12.64
N ALA A 532 31.57 -0.17 11.87
CA ALA A 532 31.50 -0.06 10.42
C ALA A 532 30.46 -1.05 9.89
N PRO A 533 29.61 -0.64 8.96
CA PRO A 533 28.53 -1.49 8.45
C PRO A 533 29.13 -2.77 7.87
N GLN A 534 28.84 -3.91 8.48
CA GLN A 534 29.05 -5.19 7.81
C GLN A 534 28.11 -5.21 6.59
N ARG A 535 28.70 -5.20 5.38
CA ARG A 535 27.94 -5.40 4.15
C ARG A 535 27.23 -6.75 4.25
N LEU A 536 25.93 -6.70 4.54
CA LEU A 536 25.11 -7.91 4.39
C LEU A 536 25.12 -8.28 2.90
N PRO A 537 25.34 -9.56 2.54
CA PRO A 537 25.35 -9.99 1.15
C PRO A 537 24.01 -9.65 0.51
N ALA A 538 24.05 -9.08 -0.71
CA ALA A 538 22.86 -8.89 -1.52
C ALA A 538 22.12 -10.23 -1.62
N GLN A 539 20.83 -10.21 -1.31
CA GLN A 539 20.03 -11.44 -1.36
C GLN A 539 20.01 -11.95 -2.80
N SER A 540 20.60 -13.13 -3.02
CA SER A 540 20.52 -13.80 -4.32
C SER A 540 19.06 -14.11 -4.63
N THR A 541 18.51 -13.46 -5.65
CA THR A 541 17.24 -13.84 -6.26
C THR A 541 17.48 -15.21 -6.91
N GLY A 542 17.04 -16.30 -6.25
CA GLY A 542 16.98 -17.60 -6.89
C GLY A 542 16.02 -17.51 -8.09
N HIS A 543 16.52 -17.81 -9.26
CA HIS A 543 15.76 -17.94 -10.52
C HIS A 543 14.80 -19.13 -10.47
#